data_714862cfec2ecabc25711687046400ad
#
_entry.id   714862cfec2ecabc25711687046400ad
#
_cell.length_a   1.000
_cell.length_b   1.000
_cell.length_c   1.000
_cell.angle_alpha   90.00
_cell.angle_beta   90.00
_cell.angle_gamma   90.00
#
_symmetry.space_group_name_H-M   'P 1'
#
loop_
_entity.id
_entity.type
_entity.pdbx_description
1 polymer ?
#
loop_
_entity_poly.entity_id
_entity_poly.type
_entity_poly.pdbx_seq_one_letter_code
_entity_poly.pdbx_strand_id
1 'polypeptide(L)'
;ALNIAVLTISDSREAKNDKSGDLLVRHLTEDGHQLAQRSIVADDKYQIREVISRWIADETIQVVLTTGGTGVTGRDGTPEAVSPLLDKIIDGFGEMFRNLSYDTIGTSTLQSRALAGVSNGTYLFCMPGSPGACKDGWTKLINAQLDYRTRPCNLVELMPRLRE
;
A
#
# COMPACT_ATOMS: atom_id res chain seq x y z
N ALA A 1 -4.47 -14.28 -10.19
CA ALA A 1 -3.49 -13.21 -10.36
C ALA A 1 -4.18 -11.86 -10.42
N LEU A 2 -3.68 -10.88 -9.69
CA LEU A 2 -4.20 -9.51 -9.65
C LEU A 2 -3.21 -8.57 -10.34
N ASN A 3 -3.72 -7.48 -10.88
CA ASN A 3 -2.92 -6.39 -11.42
C ASN A 3 -2.64 -5.39 -10.32
N ILE A 4 -1.37 -5.24 -9.95
CA ILE A 4 -0.94 -4.44 -8.80
C ILE A 4 0.00 -3.33 -9.26
N ALA A 5 -0.25 -2.10 -8.84
CA ALA A 5 0.63 -0.97 -9.06
C ALA A 5 1.42 -0.64 -7.79
N VAL A 6 2.65 -0.18 -7.95
CA VAL A 6 3.55 0.15 -6.85
C VAL A 6 4.01 1.59 -6.97
N LEU A 7 3.78 2.39 -5.93
CA LEU A 7 4.23 3.78 -5.84
C LEU A 7 5.21 3.94 -4.68
N THR A 8 6.42 4.39 -5.00
CA THR A 8 7.39 4.79 -4.00
C THR A 8 7.32 6.30 -3.81
N ILE A 9 7.14 6.73 -2.57
CA ILE A 9 7.04 8.13 -2.19
C ILE A 9 8.30 8.50 -1.43
N SER A 10 9.17 9.29 -2.05
CA SER A 10 10.46 9.64 -1.48
C SER A 10 11.04 10.87 -2.16
N ASP A 11 11.67 11.75 -1.38
CA ASP A 11 12.39 12.90 -1.90
C ASP A 11 13.78 12.55 -2.43
N SER A 12 14.30 11.37 -2.10
CA SER A 12 15.70 11.00 -2.39
C SER A 12 15.88 9.72 -3.19
N ARG A 13 14.84 8.87 -3.31
CA ARG A 13 14.98 7.58 -3.99
C ARG A 13 14.85 7.73 -5.50
N GLU A 14 15.60 6.89 -6.22
CA GLU A 14 15.54 6.73 -7.66
C GLU A 14 15.35 5.24 -7.98
N ALA A 15 15.09 4.92 -9.26
CA ALA A 15 14.89 3.53 -9.67
C ALA A 15 16.05 2.60 -9.26
N LYS A 16 17.29 3.11 -9.30
CA LYS A 16 18.49 2.30 -8.97
C LYS A 16 18.68 2.01 -7.48
N ASN A 17 18.02 2.74 -6.58
CA ASN A 17 18.20 2.58 -5.13
C ASN A 17 16.88 2.44 -4.37
N ASP A 18 15.80 2.15 -5.06
CA ASP A 18 14.46 1.98 -4.48
C ASP A 18 14.28 0.55 -3.95
N LYS A 19 14.91 0.25 -2.82
CA LYS A 19 14.90 -1.09 -2.22
C LYS A 19 13.50 -1.54 -1.80
N SER A 20 12.71 -0.64 -1.23
CA SER A 20 11.35 -0.97 -0.79
C SER A 20 10.43 -1.25 -1.95
N GLY A 21 10.48 -0.43 -3.00
CA GLY A 21 9.73 -0.67 -4.23
C GLY A 21 10.15 -1.96 -4.91
N ASP A 22 11.46 -2.22 -5.02
CA ASP A 22 11.99 -3.47 -5.58
C ASP A 22 11.49 -4.68 -4.79
N LEU A 23 11.47 -4.59 -3.47
CA LEU A 23 11.00 -5.67 -2.60
C LEU A 23 9.52 -5.97 -2.85
N LEU A 24 8.68 -4.95 -2.93
CA LEU A 24 7.26 -5.13 -3.19
C LEU A 24 7.01 -5.75 -4.57
N VAL A 25 7.71 -5.28 -5.59
CA VAL A 25 7.60 -5.84 -6.95
C VAL A 25 8.01 -7.32 -6.96
N ARG A 26 9.11 -7.65 -6.30
CA ARG A 26 9.56 -9.04 -6.21
C ARG A 26 8.53 -9.92 -5.52
N HIS A 27 8.02 -9.48 -4.35
CA HIS A 27 7.05 -10.28 -3.60
C HIS A 27 5.74 -10.49 -4.36
N LEU A 28 5.16 -9.44 -4.93
CA LEU A 28 3.91 -9.60 -5.66
C LEU A 28 4.07 -10.53 -6.88
N THR A 29 5.21 -10.45 -7.55
CA THR A 29 5.51 -11.29 -8.71
C THR A 29 5.73 -12.75 -8.31
N GLU A 30 6.53 -13.00 -7.27
CA GLU A 30 6.77 -14.35 -6.75
C GLU A 30 5.48 -15.01 -6.26
N ASP A 31 4.54 -14.23 -5.74
CA ASP A 31 3.27 -14.73 -5.26
C ASP A 31 2.19 -14.81 -6.36
N GLY A 32 2.59 -14.64 -7.62
CA GLY A 32 1.75 -14.91 -8.77
C GLY A 32 0.93 -13.75 -9.30
N HIS A 33 1.15 -12.54 -8.79
CA HIS A 33 0.47 -11.34 -9.28
C HIS A 33 1.26 -10.66 -10.40
N GLN A 34 0.67 -9.67 -11.05
CA GLN A 34 1.29 -8.93 -12.13
C GLN A 34 1.52 -7.47 -11.75
N LEU A 35 2.70 -6.97 -12.05
CA LEU A 35 3.01 -5.54 -11.90
C LEU A 35 2.35 -4.78 -13.05
N ALA A 36 1.32 -3.99 -12.73
CA ALA A 36 0.62 -3.19 -13.73
C ALA A 36 1.36 -1.88 -14.04
N GLN A 37 1.79 -1.18 -13.01
CA GLN A 37 2.49 0.10 -13.10
C GLN A 37 3.45 0.24 -11.93
N ARG A 38 4.51 1.02 -12.13
CA ARG A 38 5.45 1.40 -11.06
C ARG A 38 5.87 2.84 -11.26
N SER A 39 5.92 3.62 -10.17
CA SER A 39 6.35 5.01 -10.22
C SER A 39 7.04 5.41 -8.92
N ILE A 40 7.83 6.47 -9.00
CA ILE A 40 8.45 7.12 -7.84
C ILE A 40 8.06 8.60 -7.92
N VAL A 41 7.54 9.14 -6.82
CA VAL A 41 7.22 10.57 -6.72
C VAL A 41 7.83 11.16 -5.46
N ALA A 42 8.04 12.49 -5.49
CA ALA A 42 8.43 13.22 -4.29
C ALA A 42 7.31 13.17 -3.24
N ASP A 43 7.65 13.39 -1.97
CA ASP A 43 6.67 13.49 -0.90
C ASP A 43 5.96 14.85 -0.97
N ASP A 44 5.10 14.96 -1.96
CA ASP A 44 4.27 16.11 -2.27
C ASP A 44 2.84 15.62 -2.43
N LYS A 45 1.94 16.20 -1.65
CA LYS A 45 0.55 15.77 -1.59
C LYS A 45 -0.13 15.70 -2.96
N TYR A 46 0.13 16.67 -3.81
CA TYR A 46 -0.53 16.75 -5.12
C TYR A 46 0.08 15.81 -6.14
N GLN A 47 1.40 15.58 -6.09
CA GLN A 47 2.06 14.58 -6.95
C GLN A 47 1.59 13.16 -6.58
N ILE A 48 1.45 12.88 -5.29
CA ILE A 48 0.91 11.60 -4.82
C ILE A 48 -0.52 11.42 -5.32
N ARG A 49 -1.37 12.43 -5.14
CA ARG A 49 -2.78 12.38 -5.57
C ARG A 49 -2.92 12.20 -7.08
N GLU A 50 -2.07 12.84 -7.87
CA GLU A 50 -2.12 12.71 -9.33
C GLU A 50 -1.93 11.26 -9.75
N VAL A 51 -0.89 10.60 -9.26
CA VAL A 51 -0.62 9.19 -9.62
C VAL A 51 -1.71 8.28 -9.09
N ILE A 52 -2.08 8.42 -7.82
CA ILE A 52 -3.09 7.57 -7.18
C ILE A 52 -4.45 7.74 -7.87
N SER A 53 -4.87 8.97 -8.17
CA SER A 53 -6.14 9.23 -8.85
C SER A 53 -6.18 8.59 -10.24
N ARG A 54 -5.09 8.68 -10.97
CA ARG A 54 -4.97 8.08 -12.31
C ARG A 54 -5.09 6.55 -12.21
N TRP A 55 -4.45 5.94 -11.24
CA TRP A 55 -4.53 4.49 -11.02
C TRP A 55 -5.90 4.04 -10.52
N ILE A 56 -6.55 4.82 -9.66
CA ILE A 56 -7.93 4.55 -9.21
C ILE A 56 -8.91 4.61 -10.40
N ALA A 57 -8.69 5.52 -11.33
CA ALA A 57 -9.53 5.65 -12.52
C ALA A 57 -9.31 4.52 -13.54
N ASP A 58 -8.18 3.82 -13.46
CA ASP A 58 -7.85 2.72 -14.37
C ASP A 58 -8.48 1.41 -13.84
N GLU A 59 -9.53 0.96 -14.51
CA GLU A 59 -10.26 -0.24 -14.09
C GLU A 59 -9.43 -1.53 -14.18
N THR A 60 -8.30 -1.53 -14.86
CA THR A 60 -7.43 -2.70 -14.94
C THR A 60 -6.54 -2.86 -13.71
N ILE A 61 -6.36 -1.81 -12.91
CA ILE A 61 -5.55 -1.85 -11.67
C ILE A 61 -6.46 -2.20 -10.49
N GLN A 62 -6.20 -3.35 -9.88
CA GLN A 62 -7.02 -3.89 -8.80
C GLN A 62 -6.50 -3.55 -7.41
N VAL A 63 -5.18 -3.37 -7.28
CA VAL A 63 -4.52 -3.06 -6.01
C VAL A 63 -3.42 -2.04 -6.24
N VAL A 64 -3.29 -1.10 -5.32
CA VAL A 64 -2.19 -0.14 -5.27
C VAL A 64 -1.44 -0.32 -3.96
N LEU A 65 -0.13 -0.49 -4.05
CA LEU A 65 0.77 -0.52 -2.90
C LEU A 65 1.59 0.76 -2.91
N THR A 66 1.65 1.47 -1.78
CA THR A 66 2.57 2.58 -1.64
C THR A 66 3.58 2.31 -0.52
N THR A 67 4.77 2.86 -0.65
CA THR A 67 5.82 2.81 0.37
C THR A 67 6.42 4.20 0.54
N GLY A 68 6.48 4.67 1.78
CA GLY A 68 7.03 5.97 2.15
C GLY A 68 5.98 7.00 2.54
N GLY A 69 6.43 8.05 3.22
CA GLY A 69 5.60 9.20 3.58
C GLY A 69 4.57 8.98 4.68
N THR A 70 4.72 7.92 5.49
CA THR A 70 3.73 7.60 6.54
C THR A 70 4.17 7.98 7.96
N GLY A 71 5.29 8.69 8.11
CA GLY A 71 5.75 9.18 9.41
C GLY A 71 5.03 10.43 9.86
N VAL A 72 5.67 11.17 10.78
CA VAL A 72 5.08 12.37 11.41
C VAL A 72 5.85 13.66 11.14
N THR A 73 6.87 13.62 10.27
CA THR A 73 7.58 14.85 9.89
C THR A 73 6.74 15.69 8.95
N GLY A 74 7.13 16.96 8.78
CA GLY A 74 6.40 17.87 7.89
C GLY A 74 6.39 17.43 6.43
N ARG A 75 7.35 16.60 6.01
CA ARG A 75 7.37 16.04 4.64
C ARG A 75 6.56 14.78 4.50
N ASP A 76 6.20 14.11 5.58
CA ASP A 76 5.40 12.89 5.53
C ASP A 76 3.93 13.24 5.24
N GLY A 77 3.50 13.05 4.01
CA GLY A 77 2.18 13.49 3.56
C GLY A 77 1.32 12.43 2.91
N THR A 78 1.73 11.15 2.92
CA THR A 78 0.95 10.10 2.26
C THR A 78 -0.46 9.95 2.81
N PRO A 79 -0.69 9.88 4.14
CA PRO A 79 -2.06 9.79 4.67
C PRO A 79 -2.93 10.97 4.26
N GLU A 80 -2.39 12.19 4.32
CA GLU A 80 -3.11 13.41 3.94
C GLU A 80 -3.44 13.45 2.45
N ALA A 81 -2.55 12.90 1.61
CA ALA A 81 -2.76 12.83 0.18
C ALA A 81 -3.82 11.79 -0.19
N VAL A 82 -3.76 10.61 0.43
CA VAL A 82 -4.56 9.44 0.04
C VAL A 82 -5.94 9.42 0.69
N SER A 83 -6.05 9.79 1.96
CA SER A 83 -7.30 9.67 2.71
C SER A 83 -8.51 10.31 2.02
N PRO A 84 -8.42 11.52 1.45
CA PRO A 84 -9.57 12.12 0.76
C PRO A 84 -10.00 11.38 -0.51
N LEU A 85 -9.15 10.51 -1.05
CA LEU A 85 -9.44 9.74 -2.26
C LEU A 85 -10.13 8.41 -1.95
N LEU A 86 -10.19 8.00 -0.69
CA LEU A 86 -10.74 6.71 -0.30
C LEU A 86 -12.26 6.80 -0.14
N ASP A 87 -12.97 5.86 -0.73
CA ASP A 87 -14.41 5.70 -0.52
C ASP A 87 -14.69 5.07 0.84
N LYS A 88 -13.85 4.11 1.25
CA LYS A 88 -13.91 3.48 2.56
C LYS A 88 -12.50 3.27 3.10
N ILE A 89 -12.33 3.50 4.39
CA ILE A 89 -11.07 3.24 5.09
C ILE A 89 -11.15 1.83 5.69
N ILE A 90 -10.07 1.06 5.52
CA ILE A 90 -9.93 -0.27 6.14
C ILE A 90 -9.06 -0.11 7.39
N ASP A 91 -9.67 0.30 8.48
CA ASP A 91 -8.96 0.59 9.74
C ASP A 91 -8.16 -0.60 10.25
N GLY A 92 -8.68 -1.81 10.06
CA GLY A 92 -8.03 -3.02 10.52
C GLY A 92 -6.63 -3.24 9.96
N PHE A 93 -6.33 -2.76 8.77
CA PHE A 93 -4.98 -2.88 8.23
C PHE A 93 -3.96 -2.12 9.10
N GLY A 94 -4.21 -0.84 9.35
CA GLY A 94 -3.31 -0.02 10.16
C GLY A 94 -3.18 -0.55 11.58
N GLU A 95 -4.27 -0.99 12.17
CA GLU A 95 -4.27 -1.58 13.51
C GLU A 95 -3.40 -2.84 13.57
N MET A 96 -3.60 -3.78 12.64
CA MET A 96 -2.81 -5.01 12.59
C MET A 96 -1.36 -4.76 12.23
N PHE A 97 -1.12 -3.85 11.29
CA PHE A 97 0.24 -3.49 10.89
C PHE A 97 1.04 -2.94 12.07
N ARG A 98 0.48 -2.00 12.82
CA ARG A 98 1.14 -1.42 13.99
C ARG A 98 1.31 -2.44 15.11
N ASN A 99 0.35 -3.33 15.30
CA ASN A 99 0.47 -4.41 16.27
C ASN A 99 1.64 -5.34 15.94
N LEU A 100 1.78 -5.75 14.67
CA LEU A 100 2.90 -6.57 14.23
C LEU A 100 4.24 -5.84 14.35
N SER A 101 4.28 -4.56 13.98
CA SER A 101 5.50 -3.75 14.07
C SER A 101 5.99 -3.59 15.50
N TYR A 102 5.09 -3.60 16.47
CA TYR A 102 5.46 -3.48 17.88
C TYR A 102 6.43 -4.58 18.32
N ASP A 103 6.28 -5.79 17.79
CA ASP A 103 7.17 -6.91 18.11
C ASP A 103 8.59 -6.70 17.61
N THR A 104 8.78 -5.86 16.59
CA THR A 104 10.10 -5.61 15.97
C THR A 104 10.71 -4.29 16.44
N ILE A 105 9.93 -3.23 16.52
CA ILE A 105 10.43 -1.87 16.79
C ILE A 105 9.86 -1.23 18.06
N GLY A 106 9.06 -1.97 18.83
CA GLY A 106 8.49 -1.50 20.09
C GLY A 106 7.63 -0.27 19.92
N THR A 107 7.77 0.69 20.82
CA THR A 107 6.95 1.91 20.82
C THR A 107 7.15 2.80 19.59
N SER A 108 8.22 2.61 18.83
CA SER A 108 8.44 3.39 17.61
C SER A 108 7.35 3.17 16.55
N THR A 109 6.60 2.07 16.64
CA THR A 109 5.45 1.82 15.76
C THR A 109 4.35 2.87 15.91
N LEU A 110 4.31 3.58 17.05
CA LEU A 110 3.38 4.68 17.29
C LEU A 110 3.52 5.78 16.23
N GLN A 111 4.69 5.94 15.63
CA GLN A 111 4.93 6.94 14.60
C GLN A 111 4.44 6.50 13.22
N SER A 112 4.11 5.23 13.05
CA SER A 112 3.65 4.72 11.76
C SER A 112 2.18 5.05 11.54
N ARG A 113 1.90 5.76 10.45
CA ARG A 113 0.53 6.10 10.05
C ARG A 113 0.11 5.28 8.82
N ALA A 114 0.57 4.03 8.75
CA ALA A 114 0.15 3.09 7.72
C ALA A 114 -1.38 2.98 7.68
N LEU A 115 -1.93 2.91 6.47
CA LEU A 115 -3.37 2.86 6.27
C LEU A 115 -3.73 2.07 5.02
N ALA A 116 -4.98 1.66 4.93
CA ALA A 116 -5.52 1.03 3.74
C ALA A 116 -6.97 1.48 3.53
N GLY A 117 -7.44 1.30 2.31
CA GLY A 117 -8.81 1.62 1.96
C GLY A 117 -9.20 1.06 0.60
N VAL A 118 -10.40 1.39 0.20
CA VAL A 118 -10.93 1.05 -1.12
C VAL A 118 -11.42 2.32 -1.80
N SER A 119 -11.16 2.43 -3.09
CA SER A 119 -11.63 3.55 -3.89
C SER A 119 -11.91 3.07 -5.31
N ASN A 120 -13.10 3.33 -5.82
CA ASN A 120 -13.53 2.94 -7.17
C ASN A 120 -13.25 1.46 -7.49
N GLY A 121 -13.41 0.59 -6.51
CA GLY A 121 -13.17 -0.85 -6.69
C GLY A 121 -11.70 -1.27 -6.64
N THR A 122 -10.78 -0.37 -6.30
CA THR A 122 -9.34 -0.64 -6.15
C THR A 122 -8.97 -0.61 -4.67
N TYR A 123 -8.23 -1.62 -4.20
CA TYR A 123 -7.67 -1.59 -2.85
C TYR A 123 -6.37 -0.81 -2.83
N LEU A 124 -6.18 0.01 -1.79
CA LEU A 124 -4.94 0.74 -1.56
C LEU A 124 -4.36 0.37 -0.21
N PHE A 125 -3.04 0.08 -0.19
CA PHE A 125 -2.30 -0.20 1.05
C PHE A 125 -1.09 0.71 1.10
N CYS A 126 -1.02 1.57 2.12
CA CYS A 126 0.05 2.54 2.29
C CYS A 126 0.95 2.13 3.45
N MET A 127 2.21 1.86 3.16
CA MET A 127 3.20 1.32 4.09
C MET A 127 4.36 2.29 4.30
N PRO A 128 5.07 2.16 5.43
CA PRO A 128 6.31 2.93 5.65
C PRO A 128 7.37 2.69 4.58
N GLY A 129 8.36 3.56 4.54
CA GLY A 129 9.40 3.54 3.52
C GLY A 129 10.51 2.51 3.74
N SER A 130 10.52 1.75 4.83
CA SER A 130 11.57 0.78 5.08
C SER A 130 11.29 -0.57 4.39
N PRO A 131 12.33 -1.25 3.87
CA PRO A 131 12.16 -2.59 3.29
C PRO A 131 11.56 -3.60 4.26
N GLY A 132 11.96 -3.57 5.54
CA GLY A 132 11.43 -4.47 6.56
C GLY A 132 9.94 -4.29 6.80
N ALA A 133 9.45 -3.04 6.82
CA ALA A 133 8.03 -2.74 6.96
C ALA A 133 7.24 -3.26 5.75
N CYS A 134 7.75 -3.06 4.55
CA CYS A 134 7.12 -3.56 3.33
C CYS A 134 7.07 -5.09 3.30
N LYS A 135 8.15 -5.75 3.73
CA LYS A 135 8.19 -7.21 3.82
C LYS A 135 7.13 -7.72 4.79
N ASP A 136 7.05 -7.14 5.98
CA ASP A 136 6.08 -7.57 6.99
C ASP A 136 4.64 -7.28 6.53
N GLY A 137 4.39 -6.12 5.98
CA GLY A 137 3.08 -5.76 5.47
C GLY A 137 2.59 -6.72 4.38
N TRP A 138 3.45 -7.03 3.44
CA TRP A 138 3.09 -7.96 2.38
C TRP A 138 2.95 -9.39 2.88
N THR A 139 3.99 -9.94 3.53
CA THR A 139 4.04 -11.37 3.86
C THR A 139 3.10 -11.76 4.98
N LYS A 140 2.82 -10.85 5.92
CA LYS A 140 2.02 -11.16 7.10
C LYS A 140 0.57 -10.71 7.02
N LEU A 141 0.25 -9.76 6.14
CA LEU A 141 -1.10 -9.19 6.06
C LEU A 141 -1.67 -9.23 4.64
N ILE A 142 -1.04 -8.52 3.70
CA ILE A 142 -1.64 -8.24 2.39
C ILE A 142 -1.77 -9.51 1.57
N ASN A 143 -0.71 -10.30 1.47
CA ASN A 143 -0.71 -11.49 0.62
C ASN A 143 -1.85 -12.46 0.98
N ALA A 144 -2.07 -12.69 2.28
CA ALA A 144 -3.15 -13.57 2.72
C ALA A 144 -4.53 -13.05 2.30
N GLN A 145 -4.75 -11.74 2.38
CA GLN A 145 -6.04 -11.15 2.01
C GLN A 145 -6.23 -11.03 0.50
N LEU A 146 -5.17 -11.09 -0.28
CA LEU A 146 -5.23 -11.16 -1.74
C LEU A 146 -5.26 -12.61 -2.26
N ASP A 147 -5.42 -13.58 -1.37
CA ASP A 147 -5.55 -15.00 -1.71
C ASP A 147 -6.97 -15.47 -1.39
N TYR A 148 -7.71 -15.89 -2.44
CA TYR A 148 -9.10 -16.34 -2.28
C TYR A 148 -9.25 -17.58 -1.38
N ARG A 149 -8.16 -18.27 -1.08
CA ARG A 149 -8.18 -19.45 -0.21
C ARG A 149 -8.17 -19.11 1.28
N THR A 150 -7.85 -17.87 1.63
CA THR A 150 -7.80 -17.45 3.04
C THR A 150 -9.19 -17.47 3.66
N ARG A 151 -9.32 -18.09 4.81
CA ARG A 151 -10.56 -18.24 5.56
C ARG A 151 -10.48 -17.51 6.89
N PRO A 152 -11.60 -17.02 7.45
CA PRO A 152 -12.98 -17.21 6.98
C PRO A 152 -13.38 -16.31 5.79
N CYS A 153 -12.62 -15.25 5.50
CA CYS A 153 -12.90 -14.34 4.40
C CYS A 153 -11.62 -13.67 3.91
N ASN A 154 -11.67 -13.10 2.74
CA ASN A 154 -10.56 -12.38 2.14
C ASN A 154 -11.07 -11.25 1.24
N LEU A 155 -10.18 -10.31 0.93
CA LEU A 155 -10.53 -9.12 0.14
C LEU A 155 -10.81 -9.45 -1.34
N VAL A 156 -10.23 -10.51 -1.88
CA VAL A 156 -10.46 -10.91 -3.28
C VAL A 156 -11.90 -11.29 -3.52
N GLU A 157 -12.49 -12.02 -2.59
CA GLU A 157 -13.89 -12.45 -2.70
C GLU A 157 -14.87 -11.27 -2.71
N LEU A 158 -14.47 -10.13 -2.15
CA LEU A 158 -15.31 -8.94 -2.11
C LEU A 158 -15.21 -8.09 -3.37
N MET A 159 -14.21 -8.32 -4.23
CA MET A 159 -13.96 -7.46 -5.39
C MET A 159 -15.19 -7.24 -6.29
N PRO A 160 -16.00 -8.28 -6.61
CA PRO A 160 -17.18 -8.08 -7.45
C PRO A 160 -18.24 -7.16 -6.81
N ARG A 161 -18.16 -6.93 -5.51
CA ARG A 161 -19.13 -6.15 -4.74
C ARG A 161 -18.67 -4.76 -4.33
N LEU A 162 -17.43 -4.38 -4.66
CA LEU A 162 -16.84 -3.14 -4.16
C LEU A 162 -17.53 -1.87 -4.72
N ARG A 163 -18.24 -2.01 -5.81
CA ARG A 163 -18.95 -0.88 -6.46
C ARG A 163 -20.46 -0.91 -6.28
N GLU A 164 -20.96 -1.78 -5.41
CA GLU A 164 -22.37 -1.81 -5.07
C GLU A 164 -22.85 -0.50 -4.45
#